data_cba5c6748811cfb1e74acd907a0ab7d5
#
_entry.id   cba5c6748811cfb1e74acd907a0ab7d5
#
_cell.length_a   1.000
_cell.length_b   1.000
_cell.length_c   1.000
_cell.angle_alpha   90.00
_cell.angle_beta   90.00
_cell.angle_gamma   90.00
#
_symmetry.space_group_name_H-M   'P 1'
#
loop_
_entity.id
_entity.type
_entity.pdbx_description
1 polymer ?
#
loop_
_entity_poly.entity_id
_entity_poly.type
_entity_poly.pdbx_seq_one_letter_code
_entity_poly.pdbx_strand_id
1 'polypeptide(L)'
;YVRTLAVDLGASLGYPAYMSSLTRTMSGSFTKDDCLTLQQVAEAMANDEIDAHLKPIDSVFETYRQIALDDELWDKVKNGAVFPKEGPFATIDAPVLFTYQGKIVAMYEPHPTKAGFIKPRKMFLS
;
A
#
# COMPACT_ATOMS: atom_id res chain seq x y z
N TYR A 1 -2.92 19.46 -4.51
CA TYR A 1 -1.53 19.88 -4.81
C TYR A 1 -1.13 21.05 -3.92
N VAL A 2 -0.03 20.89 -3.17
CA VAL A 2 0.47 21.94 -2.24
C VAL A 2 0.84 23.23 -2.97
N ARG A 3 1.35 23.12 -4.19
CA ARG A 3 1.68 24.26 -5.02
C ARG A 3 0.47 25.13 -5.32
N THR A 4 -0.64 24.53 -5.71
CA THR A 4 -1.92 25.23 -5.94
C THR A 4 -2.50 25.78 -4.64
N LEU A 5 -2.40 25.04 -3.54
CA LEU A 5 -2.83 25.50 -2.21
C LEU A 5 -2.15 26.82 -1.82
N ALA A 6 -0.85 26.94 -2.06
CA ALA A 6 -0.10 28.18 -1.77
C ALA A 6 -0.64 29.37 -2.57
N VAL A 7 -0.92 29.17 -3.86
CA VAL A 7 -1.50 30.20 -4.74
C VAL A 7 -2.92 30.59 -4.27
N ASP A 8 -3.76 29.61 -3.98
CA ASP A 8 -5.16 29.85 -3.57
C ASP A 8 -5.24 30.56 -2.21
N LEU A 9 -4.37 30.18 -1.28
CA LEU A 9 -4.27 30.85 0.02
C LEU A 9 -3.86 32.31 -0.13
N GLY A 10 -2.87 32.60 -0.97
CA GLY A 10 -2.45 33.95 -1.30
C GLY A 10 -3.59 34.78 -1.89
N ALA A 11 -4.32 34.23 -2.86
CA ALA A 11 -5.47 34.88 -3.48
C ALA A 11 -6.56 35.22 -2.45
N SER A 12 -6.84 34.31 -1.52
CA SER A 12 -7.80 34.53 -0.43
C SER A 12 -7.41 35.67 0.52
N LEU A 13 -6.12 35.89 0.69
CA LEU A 13 -5.56 36.96 1.52
C LEU A 13 -5.32 38.27 0.73
N GLY A 14 -5.55 38.26 -0.59
CA GLY A 14 -5.35 39.41 -1.46
C GLY A 14 -3.88 39.65 -1.88
N TYR A 15 -3.02 38.65 -1.77
CA TYR A 15 -1.61 38.72 -2.14
C TYR A 15 -1.23 37.64 -3.14
N PRO A 16 -0.32 37.93 -4.09
CA PRO A 16 0.28 36.88 -4.89
C PRO A 16 1.15 35.98 -3.99
N ALA A 17 1.06 34.66 -4.17
CA ALA A 17 1.85 33.70 -3.42
C ALA A 17 2.30 32.53 -4.28
N TYR A 18 3.41 31.92 -3.92
CA TYR A 18 3.94 30.72 -4.53
C TYR A 18 4.64 29.85 -3.49
N MET A 19 4.79 28.57 -3.80
CA MET A 19 5.52 27.64 -2.96
C MET A 19 7.03 27.84 -3.21
N SER A 20 7.77 28.25 -2.18
CA SER A 20 9.22 28.46 -2.26
C SER A 20 10.02 27.17 -2.11
N SER A 21 9.59 26.27 -1.25
CA SER A 21 10.21 24.96 -1.05
C SER A 21 9.21 23.94 -0.49
N LEU A 22 9.47 22.68 -0.75
CA LEU A 22 8.69 21.57 -0.23
C LEU A 22 9.61 20.37 -0.04
N THR A 23 9.55 19.75 1.12
CA THR A 23 10.22 18.47 1.37
C THR A 23 9.19 17.48 1.88
N ARG A 24 9.06 16.36 1.18
CA ARG A 24 8.23 15.25 1.66
C ARG A 24 8.97 14.51 2.77
N THR A 25 8.37 14.40 3.93
CA THR A 25 8.96 13.75 5.11
C THR A 25 8.43 12.34 5.34
N MET A 26 7.26 12.03 4.79
CA MET A 26 6.61 10.73 4.92
C MET A 26 5.71 10.43 3.71
N SER A 27 5.64 9.17 3.32
CA SER A 27 4.68 8.64 2.36
C SER A 27 4.27 7.23 2.79
N GLY A 28 2.99 7.05 3.18
CA GLY A 28 2.55 5.80 3.80
C GLY A 28 3.32 5.53 5.09
N SER A 29 3.90 4.35 5.22
CA SER A 29 4.74 3.96 6.36
C SER A 29 6.22 4.34 6.22
N PHE A 30 6.62 4.90 5.07
CA PHE A 30 8.01 5.29 4.79
C PHE A 30 8.26 6.73 5.22
N THR A 31 9.33 6.94 6.00
CA THR A 31 9.79 8.26 6.42
C THR A 31 11.02 8.69 5.62
N LYS A 32 11.40 9.97 5.76
CA LYS A 32 12.61 10.50 5.11
C LYS A 32 13.87 9.73 5.54
N ASP A 33 13.92 9.23 6.77
CA ASP A 33 15.05 8.47 7.31
C ASP A 33 15.19 7.08 6.66
N ASP A 34 14.13 6.55 6.07
CA ASP A 34 14.14 5.30 5.29
C ASP A 34 14.67 5.48 3.86
N CYS A 35 14.85 6.72 3.42
CA CYS A 35 15.22 7.03 2.04
C CYS A 35 16.73 6.96 1.83
N LEU A 36 17.12 6.64 0.59
CA LEU A 36 18.50 6.71 0.13
C LEU A 36 18.65 7.87 -0.88
N THR A 37 19.82 8.49 -0.89
CA THR A 37 20.20 9.42 -1.96
C THR A 37 20.57 8.65 -3.22
N LEU A 38 20.55 9.33 -4.37
CA LEU A 38 21.01 8.70 -5.62
C LEU A 38 22.46 8.24 -5.55
N GLN A 39 23.31 8.98 -4.83
CA GLN A 39 24.71 8.59 -4.61
C GLN A 39 24.81 7.32 -3.78
N GLN A 40 24.03 7.19 -2.70
CA GLN A 40 23.99 5.98 -1.87
C GLN A 40 23.51 4.77 -2.66
N VAL A 41 22.55 4.94 -3.55
CA VAL A 41 22.08 3.87 -4.46
C VAL A 41 23.19 3.46 -5.42
N ALA A 42 23.91 4.42 -6.01
CA ALA A 42 25.03 4.13 -6.92
C ALA A 42 26.16 3.38 -6.21
N GLU A 43 26.51 3.77 -5.00
CA GLU A 43 27.51 3.08 -4.18
C GLU A 43 27.08 1.66 -3.80
N ALA A 44 25.81 1.46 -3.41
CA ALA A 44 25.27 0.14 -3.10
C ALA A 44 25.26 -0.77 -4.32
N MET A 45 24.98 -0.26 -5.52
CA MET A 45 25.07 -1.01 -6.77
C MET A 45 26.52 -1.41 -7.09
N ALA A 46 27.46 -0.48 -6.92
CA ALA A 46 28.88 -0.74 -7.19
C ALA A 46 29.48 -1.80 -6.23
N ASN A 47 28.98 -1.85 -5.00
CA ASN A 47 29.43 -2.79 -3.96
C ASN A 47 28.62 -4.09 -3.91
N ASP A 48 27.65 -4.28 -4.80
CA ASP A 48 26.70 -5.42 -4.82
C ASP A 48 25.89 -5.57 -3.51
N GLU A 49 25.57 -4.42 -2.89
CA GLU A 49 24.85 -4.35 -1.62
C GLU A 49 23.40 -3.84 -1.77
N ILE A 50 22.95 -3.64 -3.01
CA ILE A 50 21.63 -3.04 -3.27
C ILE A 50 20.47 -3.86 -2.69
N ASP A 51 20.58 -5.18 -2.71
CA ASP A 51 19.54 -6.07 -2.21
C ASP A 51 19.27 -5.90 -0.70
N ALA A 52 20.29 -5.50 0.06
CA ALA A 52 20.14 -5.20 1.48
C ALA A 52 19.27 -3.94 1.75
N HIS A 53 19.18 -3.05 0.77
CA HIS A 53 18.38 -1.82 0.85
C HIS A 53 16.99 -1.94 0.24
N LEU A 54 16.72 -3.00 -0.53
CA LEU A 54 15.40 -3.27 -1.09
C LEU A 54 14.48 -3.76 0.01
N LYS A 55 13.30 -3.15 0.09
CA LYS A 55 12.26 -3.55 1.03
C LYS A 55 11.24 -4.45 0.33
N PRO A 56 10.86 -5.60 0.92
CA PRO A 56 9.81 -6.43 0.35
C PRO A 56 8.47 -5.71 0.37
N ILE A 57 7.56 -6.06 -0.54
CA ILE A 57 6.20 -5.51 -0.59
C ILE A 57 5.50 -5.67 0.76
N ASP A 58 5.75 -6.76 1.46
CA ASP A 58 5.14 -7.08 2.76
C ASP A 58 5.40 -6.00 3.82
N SER A 59 6.52 -5.28 3.75
CA SER A 59 6.86 -4.21 4.67
C SER A 59 5.92 -3.01 4.61
N VAL A 60 5.22 -2.82 3.48
CA VAL A 60 4.23 -1.74 3.30
C VAL A 60 2.93 -2.04 4.04
N PHE A 61 2.66 -3.30 4.34
CA PHE A 61 1.38 -3.80 4.83
C PHE A 61 1.41 -4.29 6.28
N GLU A 62 2.42 -3.92 7.06
CA GLU A 62 2.58 -4.37 8.45
C GLU A 62 1.39 -4.05 9.34
N THR A 63 0.66 -2.96 9.05
CA THR A 63 -0.51 -2.53 9.83
C THR A 63 -1.82 -3.20 9.40
N TYR A 64 -1.84 -3.93 8.29
CA TYR A 64 -3.03 -4.59 7.79
C TYR A 64 -3.25 -5.95 8.47
N ARG A 65 -4.53 -6.26 8.71
CA ARG A 65 -4.92 -7.59 9.17
C ARG A 65 -4.61 -8.62 8.09
N GLN A 66 -3.99 -9.72 8.48
CA GLN A 66 -3.67 -10.83 7.57
C GLN A 66 -4.54 -12.04 7.88
N ILE A 67 -4.99 -12.72 6.84
CA ILE A 67 -5.76 -13.96 6.92
C ILE A 67 -5.03 -15.01 6.09
N ALA A 68 -4.64 -16.12 6.74
CA ALA A 68 -4.01 -17.23 6.06
C ALA A 68 -5.07 -18.04 5.29
N LEU A 69 -4.76 -18.37 4.05
CA LEU A 69 -5.61 -19.20 3.19
C LEU A 69 -5.16 -20.66 3.25
N ASP A 70 -6.13 -21.55 3.18
CA ASP A 70 -5.91 -22.95 2.85
C ASP A 70 -5.90 -23.17 1.32
N ASP A 71 -5.61 -24.38 0.89
CA ASP A 71 -5.50 -24.72 -0.53
C ASP A 71 -6.81 -24.51 -1.29
N GLU A 72 -7.96 -24.79 -0.66
CA GLU A 72 -9.28 -24.63 -1.26
C GLU A 72 -9.62 -23.14 -1.49
N LEU A 73 -9.36 -22.31 -0.50
CA LEU A 73 -9.57 -20.86 -0.59
C LEU A 73 -8.58 -20.23 -1.55
N TRP A 74 -7.33 -20.69 -1.58
CA TRP A 74 -6.33 -20.22 -2.51
C TRP A 74 -6.74 -20.44 -3.97
N ASP A 75 -7.27 -21.61 -4.29
CA ASP A 75 -7.77 -21.92 -5.64
C ASP A 75 -8.84 -20.95 -6.13
N LYS A 76 -9.68 -20.46 -5.22
CA LYS A 76 -10.69 -19.44 -5.51
C LYS A 76 -10.09 -18.04 -5.60
N VAL A 77 -9.23 -17.69 -4.65
CA VAL A 77 -8.61 -16.37 -4.56
C VAL A 77 -7.72 -16.07 -5.76
N LYS A 78 -6.90 -17.01 -6.21
CA LYS A 78 -6.02 -16.83 -7.39
C LYS A 78 -6.79 -16.45 -8.67
N ASN A 79 -8.07 -16.82 -8.75
CA ASN A 79 -8.96 -16.47 -9.85
C ASN A 79 -9.78 -15.19 -9.57
N GLY A 80 -9.50 -14.49 -8.48
CA GLY A 80 -10.19 -13.23 -8.15
C GLY A 80 -11.63 -13.41 -7.70
N ALA A 81 -11.96 -14.53 -7.05
CA ALA A 81 -13.32 -14.80 -6.60
C ALA A 81 -13.82 -13.76 -5.59
N VAL A 82 -15.11 -13.45 -5.67
CA VAL A 82 -15.85 -12.66 -4.68
C VAL A 82 -16.42 -13.61 -3.64
N PHE A 83 -16.25 -13.28 -2.35
CA PHE A 83 -16.73 -14.10 -1.25
C PHE A 83 -17.82 -13.39 -0.45
N PRO A 84 -18.79 -14.14 0.10
CA PRO A 84 -19.71 -13.58 1.09
C PRO A 84 -18.96 -13.29 2.40
N LYS A 85 -19.41 -12.27 3.15
CA LYS A 85 -18.94 -11.98 4.51
C LYS A 85 -19.48 -13.02 5.50
N GLU A 86 -19.02 -14.24 5.40
CA GLU A 86 -19.42 -15.37 6.25
C GLU A 86 -18.20 -16.09 6.78
N GLY A 87 -18.34 -16.80 7.89
CA GLY A 87 -17.26 -17.57 8.49
C GLY A 87 -16.03 -16.70 8.79
N PRO A 88 -14.84 -17.05 8.27
CA PRO A 88 -13.61 -16.29 8.54
C PRO A 88 -13.63 -14.87 7.98
N PHE A 89 -14.54 -14.57 7.06
CA PHE A 89 -14.67 -13.25 6.40
C PHE A 89 -15.76 -12.35 7.02
N ALA A 90 -16.50 -12.84 8.02
CA ALA A 90 -17.63 -12.12 8.61
C ALA A 90 -17.27 -10.76 9.22
N THR A 91 -16.04 -10.60 9.70
CA THR A 91 -15.56 -9.39 10.39
C THR A 91 -14.72 -8.47 9.50
N ILE A 92 -14.77 -8.64 8.18
CA ILE A 92 -14.00 -7.82 7.23
C ILE A 92 -14.78 -6.55 6.90
N ASP A 93 -14.46 -5.45 7.60
CA ASP A 93 -15.05 -4.13 7.37
C ASP A 93 -14.05 -3.12 6.79
N ALA A 94 -12.80 -3.51 6.66
CA ALA A 94 -11.70 -2.74 6.11
C ALA A 94 -10.84 -3.63 5.19
N PRO A 95 -9.95 -3.07 4.36
CA PRO A 95 -9.04 -3.88 3.54
C PRO A 95 -8.21 -4.84 4.39
N VAL A 96 -8.13 -6.10 3.96
CA VAL A 96 -7.34 -7.16 4.58
C VAL A 96 -6.43 -7.80 3.57
N LEU A 97 -5.35 -8.41 4.05
CA LEU A 97 -4.42 -9.16 3.23
C LEU A 97 -4.66 -10.66 3.37
N PHE A 98 -4.66 -11.34 2.25
CA PHE A 98 -4.66 -12.79 2.22
C PHE A 98 -3.24 -13.29 2.02
N THR A 99 -2.86 -14.24 2.86
CA THR A 99 -1.56 -14.90 2.79
C THR A 99 -1.74 -16.37 2.45
N TYR A 100 -0.82 -16.89 1.67
CA TYR A 100 -0.74 -18.31 1.34
C TYR A 100 0.72 -18.74 1.42
N GLN A 101 1.00 -19.80 2.16
CA GLN A 101 2.35 -20.29 2.43
C GLN A 101 3.31 -19.20 2.94
N GLY A 102 2.81 -18.29 3.78
CA GLY A 102 3.60 -17.22 4.38
C GLY A 102 3.87 -16.02 3.48
N LYS A 103 3.30 -15.99 2.26
CA LYS A 103 3.43 -14.86 1.33
C LYS A 103 2.11 -14.13 1.17
N ILE A 104 2.15 -12.80 1.06
CA ILE A 104 0.97 -11.99 0.72
C ILE A 104 0.62 -12.24 -0.75
N VAL A 105 -0.59 -12.71 -0.99
CA VAL A 105 -1.07 -13.09 -2.34
C VAL A 105 -2.17 -12.20 -2.86
N ALA A 106 -2.96 -11.58 -1.98
CA ALA A 106 -4.05 -10.70 -2.38
C ALA A 106 -4.42 -9.70 -1.28
N MET A 107 -4.97 -8.56 -1.69
CA MET A 107 -5.68 -7.63 -0.83
C MET A 107 -7.16 -7.69 -1.19
N TYR A 108 -8.00 -7.88 -0.19
CA TYR A 108 -9.46 -7.90 -0.31
C TYR A 108 -10.08 -6.75 0.48
N GLU A 109 -11.19 -6.24 0.00
CA GLU A 109 -11.95 -5.17 0.64
C GLU A 109 -13.45 -5.45 0.61
N PRO A 110 -14.24 -4.80 1.48
CA PRO A 110 -15.69 -4.85 1.37
C PRO A 110 -16.16 -4.44 -0.03
N HIS A 111 -17.14 -5.17 -0.58
CA HIS A 111 -17.65 -4.84 -1.92
C HIS A 111 -18.42 -3.51 -1.87
N PRO A 112 -18.14 -2.55 -2.77
CA PRO A 112 -18.73 -1.21 -2.68
C PRO A 112 -20.23 -1.17 -2.97
N THR A 113 -20.73 -2.11 -3.76
CA THR A 113 -22.13 -2.13 -4.21
C THR A 113 -22.92 -3.35 -3.73
N LYS A 114 -22.24 -4.46 -3.40
CA LYS A 114 -22.87 -5.68 -2.89
C LYS A 114 -22.65 -5.78 -1.38
N ALA A 115 -23.60 -5.30 -0.60
CA ALA A 115 -23.54 -5.44 0.85
C ALA A 115 -23.40 -6.93 1.25
N GLY A 116 -22.52 -7.21 2.22
CA GLY A 116 -22.29 -8.57 2.70
C GLY A 116 -21.33 -9.41 1.82
N PHE A 117 -20.59 -8.79 0.91
CA PHE A 117 -19.55 -9.45 0.10
C PHE A 117 -18.22 -8.74 0.22
N ILE A 118 -17.14 -9.47 -0.06
CA ILE A 118 -15.78 -8.94 -0.22
C ILE A 118 -15.28 -9.24 -1.63
N LYS A 119 -14.47 -8.35 -2.17
CA LYS A 119 -13.88 -8.49 -3.51
C LYS A 119 -12.38 -8.27 -3.46
N PRO A 120 -11.63 -8.78 -4.46
CA PRO A 120 -10.23 -8.45 -4.60
C PRO A 120 -10.06 -6.97 -4.94
N ARG A 121 -9.13 -6.32 -4.26
CA ARG A 121 -8.65 -4.97 -4.58
C ARG A 121 -7.35 -5.03 -5.38
N LYS A 122 -6.45 -5.91 -4.98
CA LYS A 122 -5.16 -6.13 -5.63
C LYS A 122 -4.72 -7.57 -5.49
N MET A 123 -4.21 -8.14 -6.55
CA MET A 123 -3.57 -9.46 -6.58
C MET A 123 -2.06 -9.29 -6.64
N PHE A 124 -1.32 -10.08 -5.86
CA PHE A 124 0.14 -10.12 -5.81
C PHE A 124 0.62 -11.50 -6.29
N LEU A 125 0.23 -11.86 -7.50
CA LEU A 125 0.65 -13.11 -8.12
C LEU A 125 2.05 -12.89 -8.71
N SER A 126 3.03 -13.58 -8.17
CA SER A 126 4.39 -13.65 -8.73
C SER A 126 4.58 -14.96 -9.48
#